data_61932523567c59504c9d834568eabe87
#
_entry.id   61932523567c59504c9d834568eabe87
#
_cell.length_a   1.000
_cell.length_b   1.000
_cell.length_c   1.000
_cell.angle_alpha   90.00
_cell.angle_beta   90.00
_cell.angle_gamma   90.00
#
_symmetry.space_group_name_H-M   'P 1'
#
loop_
_entity.id
_entity.type
_entity.pdbx_description
1 polymer ?
#
loop_
_entity_poly.entity_id
_entity_poly.type
_entity_poly.pdbx_seq_one_letter_code
_entity_poly.pdbx_strand_id
1 'polypeptide(L)'
;RILNDMLMEAKTDVVVNYDTDVIFPPSSYLIAYDKITKLGYDLVYPYGQGEWQYKVTVNQDLINDLVNSDWSHSAFEDHDAKEKSTSDYGWAQFFNRKSYIEGGGENENFVSYGYEDNERPERFERLGYKVGRVDDTIYHMEHVRTMNSWFTNPHIENNKNLYERLKEMSPEQLKNYYDTVEYMRKRHGSK
;
A
#
# COMPACT_ATOMS: atom_id res chain seq x y z
N ARG A 1 8.56 -10.04 1.81
CA ARG A 1 10.00 -10.33 1.78
C ARG A 1 10.70 -9.48 0.72
N ILE A 2 10.32 -9.58 -0.55
CA ILE A 2 10.92 -8.80 -1.65
C ILE A 2 10.86 -7.29 -1.36
N LEU A 3 9.73 -6.76 -0.91
CA LEU A 3 9.58 -5.34 -0.59
C LEU A 3 10.55 -4.88 0.51
N ASN A 4 10.80 -5.71 1.54
CA ASN A 4 11.78 -5.38 2.57
C ASN A 4 13.22 -5.39 2.01
N ASP A 5 13.55 -6.33 1.13
CA ASP A 5 14.86 -6.36 0.49
C ASP A 5 15.06 -5.09 -0.36
N MET A 6 14.07 -4.71 -1.17
CA MET A 6 14.06 -3.47 -1.95
C MET A 6 14.12 -2.21 -1.07
N LEU A 7 13.40 -2.20 0.06
CA LEU A 7 13.42 -1.10 1.03
C LEU A 7 14.83 -0.86 1.59
N MET A 8 15.56 -1.93 1.89
CA MET A 8 16.94 -1.82 2.41
C MET A 8 17.91 -1.33 1.33
N GLU A 9 17.72 -1.72 0.07
CA GLU A 9 18.54 -1.28 -1.07
C GLU A 9 18.26 0.15 -1.53
N ALA A 10 17.07 0.68 -1.27
CA ALA A 10 16.68 2.04 -1.65
C ALA A 10 17.62 3.09 -1.03
N LYS A 11 17.91 4.16 -1.79
CA LYS A 11 18.82 5.26 -1.37
C LYS A 11 18.09 6.59 -1.18
N THR A 12 16.80 6.64 -1.50
CA THR A 12 15.97 7.84 -1.41
C THR A 12 15.28 7.94 -0.05
N ASP A 13 14.94 9.15 0.38
CA ASP A 13 14.21 9.40 1.64
C ASP A 13 12.74 9.01 1.56
N VAL A 14 12.19 8.96 0.35
CA VAL A 14 10.83 8.49 0.08
C VAL A 14 10.88 7.22 -0.74
N VAL A 15 10.11 6.21 -0.34
CA VAL A 15 9.92 4.96 -1.08
C VAL A 15 8.43 4.73 -1.32
N VAL A 16 8.12 4.02 -2.39
CA VAL A 16 6.72 3.78 -2.78
C VAL A 16 6.51 2.30 -3.03
N ASN A 17 5.52 1.71 -2.35
CA ASN A 17 4.91 0.46 -2.77
C ASN A 17 3.80 0.80 -3.77
N TYR A 18 3.83 0.19 -4.95
CA TYR A 18 2.96 0.55 -6.05
C TYR A 18 2.59 -0.68 -6.87
N ASP A 19 1.29 -0.95 -6.96
CA ASP A 19 0.77 -2.01 -7.81
C ASP A 19 0.82 -1.54 -9.29
N THR A 20 1.30 -2.40 -10.17
CA THR A 20 1.56 -2.05 -11.57
C THR A 20 0.31 -1.87 -12.43
N ASP A 21 -0.85 -2.20 -11.90
CA ASP A 21 -2.17 -2.15 -12.53
C ASP A 21 -3.07 -1.04 -11.96
N VAL A 22 -2.48 -0.05 -11.29
CA VAL A 22 -3.20 1.13 -10.81
C VAL A 22 -2.72 2.40 -11.50
N ILE A 23 -3.64 3.34 -11.71
CA ILE A 23 -3.36 4.67 -12.27
C ILE A 23 -4.06 5.72 -11.42
N PHE A 24 -3.36 6.82 -11.16
CA PHE A 24 -3.90 7.99 -10.47
C PHE A 24 -3.25 9.27 -11.01
N PRO A 25 -3.84 10.47 -10.77
CA PRO A 25 -3.34 11.72 -11.32
C PRO A 25 -1.87 11.98 -10.96
N PRO A 26 -1.05 12.48 -11.89
CA PRO A 26 0.34 12.85 -11.60
C PRO A 26 0.49 13.87 -10.46
N SER A 27 -0.50 14.74 -10.25
CA SER A 27 -0.57 15.67 -9.11
C SER A 27 -0.53 14.96 -7.77
N SER A 28 -1.19 13.81 -7.66
CA SER A 28 -1.25 13.03 -6.42
C SER A 28 0.12 12.50 -5.99
N TYR A 29 1.00 12.16 -6.95
CA TYR A 29 2.41 11.81 -6.65
C TYR A 29 3.14 12.97 -5.98
N LEU A 30 3.00 14.18 -6.54
CA LEU A 30 3.67 15.37 -6.02
C LEU A 30 3.12 15.74 -4.65
N ILE A 31 1.81 15.69 -4.46
CA ILE A 31 1.17 16.00 -3.19
C ILE A 31 1.58 14.97 -2.11
N ALA A 32 1.57 13.67 -2.44
CA ALA A 32 2.00 12.64 -1.51
C ALA A 32 3.48 12.79 -1.12
N TYR A 33 4.35 13.06 -2.09
CA TYR A 33 5.76 13.34 -1.86
C TYR A 33 5.97 14.58 -0.97
N ASP A 34 5.25 15.68 -1.24
CA ASP A 34 5.32 16.90 -0.44
C ASP A 34 4.79 16.70 0.98
N LYS A 35 3.74 15.91 1.16
CA LYS A 35 3.25 15.55 2.50
C LYS A 35 4.34 14.87 3.33
N ILE A 36 5.13 13.97 2.75
CA ILE A 36 6.23 13.30 3.45
C ILE A 36 7.38 14.27 3.68
N THR A 37 7.87 14.92 2.63
CA THR A 37 9.13 15.68 2.69
C THR A 37 9.00 17.05 3.36
N LYS A 38 7.83 17.69 3.26
CA LYS A 38 7.60 19.06 3.76
C LYS A 38 6.67 19.12 4.96
N LEU A 39 5.71 18.17 5.09
CA LEU A 39 4.69 18.20 6.12
C LEU A 39 4.88 17.11 7.20
N GLY A 40 5.95 16.30 7.09
CA GLY A 40 6.35 15.31 8.08
C GLY A 40 5.39 14.15 8.25
N TYR A 41 4.74 13.71 7.17
CA TYR A 41 4.00 12.45 7.16
C TYR A 41 4.97 11.27 7.00
N ASP A 42 4.61 10.14 7.59
CA ASP A 42 5.38 8.89 7.57
C ASP A 42 4.84 7.90 6.54
N LEU A 43 3.53 7.88 6.35
CA LEU A 43 2.80 7.09 5.36
C LEU A 43 1.73 7.97 4.69
N VAL A 44 1.69 7.99 3.36
CA VAL A 44 0.68 8.71 2.60
C VAL A 44 0.12 7.82 1.49
N TYR A 45 -1.19 7.67 1.48
CA TYR A 45 -1.92 7.10 0.33
C TYR A 45 -2.17 8.22 -0.69
N PRO A 46 -1.76 8.05 -1.97
CA PRO A 46 -1.92 9.09 -2.99
C PRO A 46 -3.35 9.21 -3.52
N TYR A 47 -4.32 8.68 -2.78
CA TYR A 47 -5.75 8.67 -3.13
C TYR A 47 -6.63 8.76 -1.89
N GLY A 48 -7.88 9.19 -2.09
CA GLY A 48 -8.89 9.29 -1.06
C GLY A 48 -9.47 7.93 -0.66
N GLN A 49 -10.27 7.92 0.39
CA GLN A 49 -10.93 6.72 0.90
C GLN A 49 -12.30 6.51 0.26
N GLY A 50 -12.68 5.25 0.05
CA GLY A 50 -14.03 4.87 -0.38
C GLY A 50 -14.37 5.35 -1.79
N GLU A 51 -15.10 6.45 -1.90
CA GLU A 51 -15.63 6.96 -3.18
C GLU A 51 -14.57 7.39 -4.21
N TRP A 52 -13.31 7.50 -3.79
CA TRP A 52 -12.18 7.84 -4.64
C TRP A 52 -11.52 6.63 -5.31
N GLN A 53 -11.99 5.42 -5.01
CA GLN A 53 -11.38 4.18 -5.48
C GLN A 53 -12.28 3.48 -6.49
N TYR A 54 -11.75 3.18 -7.66
CA TYR A 54 -12.47 2.52 -8.73
C TYR A 54 -11.75 1.28 -9.22
N LYS A 55 -12.51 0.22 -9.46
CA LYS A 55 -12.11 -0.94 -10.26
C LYS A 55 -12.60 -0.75 -11.67
N VAL A 56 -11.74 -1.02 -12.63
CA VAL A 56 -12.04 -0.78 -14.05
C VAL A 56 -11.88 -2.08 -14.82
N THR A 57 -12.94 -2.50 -15.51
CA THR A 57 -12.87 -3.63 -16.45
C THR A 57 -12.09 -3.21 -17.68
N VAL A 58 -10.97 -3.87 -17.93
CA VAL A 58 -10.12 -3.60 -19.10
C VAL A 58 -10.75 -4.21 -20.35
N ASN A 59 -11.00 -3.37 -21.35
CA ASN A 59 -11.42 -3.76 -22.69
C ASN A 59 -10.55 -3.07 -23.74
N GLN A 60 -10.75 -3.40 -25.04
CA GLN A 60 -9.93 -2.87 -26.12
C GLN A 60 -10.11 -1.35 -26.30
N ASP A 61 -11.31 -0.82 -26.03
CA ASP A 61 -11.59 0.61 -26.18
C ASP A 61 -10.82 1.42 -25.13
N LEU A 62 -10.84 1.00 -23.86
CA LEU A 62 -10.02 1.62 -22.80
C LEU A 62 -8.51 1.57 -23.13
N ILE A 63 -8.03 0.43 -23.65
CA ILE A 63 -6.62 0.32 -24.05
C ILE A 63 -6.28 1.33 -25.15
N ASN A 64 -7.16 1.47 -26.15
CA ASN A 64 -6.98 2.43 -27.22
C ASN A 64 -6.98 3.88 -26.69
N ASP A 65 -7.89 4.22 -25.78
CA ASP A 65 -7.97 5.55 -25.17
C ASP A 65 -6.74 5.85 -24.32
N LEU A 66 -6.26 4.88 -23.52
CA LEU A 66 -5.03 5.01 -22.74
C LEU A 66 -3.81 5.25 -23.65
N VAL A 67 -3.67 4.49 -24.71
CA VAL A 67 -2.56 4.66 -25.68
C VAL A 67 -2.66 6.02 -26.37
N ASN A 68 -3.85 6.43 -26.82
CA ASN A 68 -4.07 7.70 -27.51
C ASN A 68 -3.89 8.92 -26.60
N SER A 69 -4.11 8.76 -25.30
CA SER A 69 -3.95 9.82 -24.28
C SER A 69 -2.58 9.81 -23.59
N ASP A 70 -1.62 9.02 -24.10
CA ASP A 70 -0.30 8.82 -23.46
C ASP A 70 -0.44 8.34 -22.00
N TRP A 71 -1.33 7.36 -21.79
CA TRP A 71 -1.63 6.77 -20.47
C TRP A 71 -2.17 7.76 -19.44
N SER A 72 -2.86 8.78 -19.91
CA SER A 72 -3.50 9.75 -19.02
C SER A 72 -4.60 9.11 -18.18
N HIS A 73 -4.67 9.45 -16.90
CA HIS A 73 -5.75 9.03 -16.00
C HIS A 73 -7.13 9.50 -16.47
N SER A 74 -7.19 10.59 -17.27
CA SER A 74 -8.45 11.11 -17.84
C SER A 74 -9.18 10.09 -18.73
N ALA A 75 -8.47 9.12 -19.32
CA ALA A 75 -9.11 8.04 -20.09
C ALA A 75 -10.07 7.19 -19.25
N PHE A 76 -9.94 7.21 -17.93
CA PHE A 76 -10.85 6.47 -17.02
C PHE A 76 -12.07 7.31 -16.60
N GLU A 77 -12.01 8.63 -16.67
CA GLU A 77 -13.07 9.50 -16.13
C GLU A 77 -14.41 9.26 -16.85
N ASP A 78 -14.36 9.10 -18.17
CA ASP A 78 -15.52 8.89 -19.03
C ASP A 78 -15.80 7.41 -19.34
N HIS A 79 -15.00 6.47 -18.75
CA HIS A 79 -15.17 5.05 -19.04
C HIS A 79 -16.31 4.44 -18.21
N ASP A 80 -17.30 3.85 -18.90
CA ASP A 80 -18.53 3.33 -18.29
C ASP A 80 -18.31 2.05 -17.44
N ALA A 81 -17.26 1.28 -17.71
CA ALA A 81 -17.00 0.00 -17.05
C ALA A 81 -16.18 0.14 -15.74
N LYS A 82 -16.49 1.14 -14.92
CA LYS A 82 -15.85 1.37 -13.61
C LYS A 82 -16.83 1.14 -12.47
N GLU A 83 -16.37 0.43 -11.45
CA GLU A 83 -17.11 0.15 -10.22
C GLU A 83 -16.40 0.77 -9.02
N LYS A 84 -17.14 1.34 -8.08
CA LYS A 84 -16.55 1.80 -6.81
C LYS A 84 -15.97 0.63 -6.04
N SER A 85 -14.75 0.79 -5.53
CA SER A 85 -14.14 -0.16 -4.62
C SER A 85 -14.45 0.21 -3.17
N THR A 86 -14.49 -0.80 -2.32
CA THR A 86 -14.54 -0.64 -0.86
C THR A 86 -13.18 -0.94 -0.20
N SER A 87 -12.14 -1.18 -1.01
CA SER A 87 -10.79 -1.40 -0.51
C SER A 87 -10.21 -0.08 -0.03
N ASP A 88 -9.98 0.06 1.26
CA ASP A 88 -9.51 1.31 1.85
C ASP A 88 -7.99 1.46 1.80
N TYR A 89 -7.24 0.35 1.67
CA TYR A 89 -5.78 0.27 1.74
C TYR A 89 -5.23 -0.65 0.65
N GLY A 90 -3.94 -0.57 0.37
CA GLY A 90 -3.30 -1.29 -0.73
C GLY A 90 -3.00 -0.36 -1.91
N TRP A 91 -2.89 -0.88 -3.11
CA TRP A 91 -2.71 -0.25 -4.42
C TRP A 91 -1.47 0.63 -4.56
N ALA A 92 -1.34 1.71 -3.75
CA ALA A 92 -0.17 2.57 -3.73
C ALA A 92 0.02 3.22 -2.36
N GLN A 93 1.26 3.22 -1.85
CA GLN A 93 1.61 3.83 -0.58
C GLN A 93 2.98 4.50 -0.67
N PHE A 94 3.04 5.76 -0.24
CA PHE A 94 4.27 6.53 -0.12
C PHE A 94 4.74 6.50 1.33
N PHE A 95 6.01 6.19 1.56
CA PHE A 95 6.58 6.13 2.89
C PHE A 95 7.78 7.06 3.04
N ASN A 96 7.90 7.68 4.21
CA ASN A 96 9.19 8.08 4.70
C ASN A 96 10.02 6.81 4.93
N ARG A 97 11.13 6.67 4.19
CA ARG A 97 11.92 5.43 4.23
C ARG A 97 12.42 5.10 5.62
N LYS A 98 12.88 6.11 6.38
CA LYS A 98 13.37 5.91 7.75
C LYS A 98 12.27 5.36 8.65
N SER A 99 11.11 6.02 8.68
CA SER A 99 9.96 5.59 9.47
C SER A 99 9.46 4.21 9.06
N TYR A 100 9.52 3.89 7.76
CA TYR A 100 9.13 2.56 7.27
C TYR A 100 10.04 1.45 7.80
N ILE A 101 11.35 1.70 7.82
CA ILE A 101 12.32 0.76 8.39
C ILE A 101 12.13 0.64 9.91
N GLU A 102 12.05 1.77 10.63
CA GLU A 102 11.87 1.82 12.08
C GLU A 102 10.52 1.25 12.54
N GLY A 103 9.48 1.42 11.71
CA GLY A 103 8.16 0.83 11.92
C GLY A 103 8.06 -0.66 11.57
N GLY A 104 9.17 -1.32 11.19
CA GLY A 104 9.25 -2.77 10.99
C GLY A 104 9.05 -3.25 9.54
N GLY A 105 9.02 -2.34 8.55
CA GLY A 105 8.87 -2.68 7.13
C GLY A 105 7.56 -3.41 6.82
N GLU A 106 7.57 -4.31 5.85
CA GLU A 106 6.47 -5.26 5.61
C GLU A 106 6.54 -6.42 6.61
N ASN A 107 5.41 -6.76 7.19
CA ASN A 107 5.35 -7.88 8.12
C ASN A 107 5.37 -9.23 7.35
N GLU A 108 6.55 -9.86 7.29
CA GLU A 108 6.78 -11.11 6.54
C GLU A 108 6.07 -12.34 7.14
N ASN A 109 5.40 -12.18 8.27
CA ASN A 109 4.58 -13.23 8.86
C ASN A 109 3.18 -13.31 8.23
N PHE A 110 2.74 -12.27 7.49
CA PHE A 110 1.63 -12.39 6.55
C PHE A 110 2.10 -13.15 5.30
N VAL A 111 1.43 -14.24 4.98
CA VAL A 111 1.80 -15.11 3.87
C VAL A 111 0.79 -14.96 2.75
N SER A 112 1.28 -14.64 1.54
CA SER A 112 0.43 -14.35 0.39
C SER A 112 -0.46 -13.14 0.64
N TYR A 113 -1.70 -13.13 0.20
CA TYR A 113 -2.63 -12.01 0.23
C TYR A 113 -3.53 -12.01 1.47
N GLY A 114 -3.78 -10.84 2.04
CA GLY A 114 -4.85 -10.57 3.00
C GLY A 114 -4.38 -10.11 4.39
N TYR A 115 -5.00 -9.04 4.87
CA TYR A 115 -4.81 -8.33 6.14
C TYR A 115 -3.53 -7.48 6.26
N GLU A 116 -2.50 -7.67 5.42
CA GLU A 116 -1.27 -6.89 5.44
C GLU A 116 -1.51 -5.40 5.18
N ASP A 117 -2.43 -5.11 4.25
CA ASP A 117 -2.78 -3.73 3.88
C ASP A 117 -3.54 -2.99 4.99
N ASN A 118 -4.37 -3.70 5.75
CA ASN A 118 -5.09 -3.13 6.89
C ASN A 118 -4.16 -2.95 8.10
N GLU A 119 -3.27 -3.90 8.33
CA GLU A 119 -2.32 -3.89 9.44
C GLU A 119 -1.37 -2.71 9.37
N ARG A 120 -0.89 -2.38 8.19
CA ARG A 120 0.16 -1.39 7.97
C ARG A 120 -0.21 0.02 8.46
N PRO A 121 -1.32 0.66 8.03
CA PRO A 121 -1.68 1.98 8.53
C PRO A 121 -2.05 1.96 10.02
N GLU A 122 -2.76 0.94 10.49
CA GLU A 122 -3.13 0.81 11.89
C GLU A 122 -1.89 0.70 12.80
N ARG A 123 -0.91 -0.09 12.39
CA ARG A 123 0.39 -0.17 13.07
C ARG A 123 1.08 1.18 13.13
N PHE A 124 1.18 1.88 11.99
CA PHE A 124 1.86 3.17 11.92
C PHE A 124 1.22 4.19 12.86
N GLU A 125 -0.10 4.33 12.83
CA GLU A 125 -0.83 5.23 13.71
C GLU A 125 -0.61 4.88 15.20
N ARG A 126 -0.68 3.60 15.54
CA ARG A 126 -0.50 3.12 16.93
C ARG A 126 0.94 3.25 17.43
N LEU A 127 1.93 3.24 16.55
CA LEU A 127 3.32 3.54 16.87
C LEU A 127 3.62 5.04 16.90
N GLY A 128 2.62 5.90 16.65
CA GLY A 128 2.74 7.36 16.70
C GLY A 128 3.23 8.00 15.41
N TYR A 129 3.28 7.25 14.31
CA TYR A 129 3.60 7.78 12.98
C TYR A 129 2.41 8.51 12.38
N LYS A 130 2.69 9.53 11.58
CA LYS A 130 1.68 10.35 10.93
C LYS A 130 1.26 9.73 9.60
N VAL A 131 0.01 9.24 9.54
CA VAL A 131 -0.60 8.66 8.35
C VAL A 131 -1.53 9.68 7.69
N GLY A 132 -1.55 9.72 6.36
CA GLY A 132 -2.40 10.64 5.61
C GLY A 132 -2.82 10.13 4.24
N ARG A 133 -3.68 10.92 3.59
CA ARG A 133 -4.20 10.66 2.24
C ARG A 133 -4.18 11.91 1.38
N VAL A 134 -4.23 11.71 0.08
CA VAL A 134 -4.55 12.73 -0.91
C VAL A 134 -6.01 12.54 -1.31
N ASP A 135 -6.80 13.62 -1.36
CA ASP A 135 -8.20 13.56 -1.79
C ASP A 135 -8.24 13.58 -3.33
N ASP A 136 -7.93 12.44 -3.93
CA ASP A 136 -7.88 12.26 -5.37
C ASP A 136 -8.24 10.81 -5.74
N THR A 137 -8.56 10.58 -7.02
CA THR A 137 -9.07 9.30 -7.52
C THR A 137 -7.94 8.35 -7.90
N ILE A 138 -8.16 7.06 -7.68
CA ILE A 138 -7.31 5.98 -8.16
C ILE A 138 -8.14 4.95 -8.92
N TYR A 139 -7.59 4.42 -10.00
CA TYR A 139 -8.18 3.40 -10.86
C TYR A 139 -7.33 2.14 -10.83
N HIS A 140 -7.94 1.02 -10.48
CA HIS A 140 -7.33 -0.31 -10.53
C HIS A 140 -7.86 -1.06 -11.74
N MET A 141 -6.98 -1.43 -12.65
CA MET A 141 -7.33 -2.24 -13.83
C MET A 141 -7.52 -3.68 -13.39
N GLU A 142 -8.79 -4.15 -13.46
CA GLU A 142 -9.13 -5.50 -13.02
C GLU A 142 -8.48 -6.58 -13.92
N HIS A 143 -7.92 -7.56 -13.28
CA HIS A 143 -7.29 -8.72 -13.92
C HIS A 143 -7.82 -10.04 -13.34
N VAL A 144 -7.52 -11.14 -14.01
CA VAL A 144 -7.87 -12.48 -13.52
C VAL A 144 -7.15 -12.77 -12.21
N ARG A 145 -7.91 -13.14 -11.18
CA ARG A 145 -7.37 -13.47 -9.87
C ARG A 145 -6.91 -14.93 -9.81
N THR A 146 -5.78 -15.15 -9.15
CA THR A 146 -5.22 -16.49 -8.96
C THR A 146 -5.70 -17.13 -7.65
N MET A 147 -5.37 -18.42 -7.45
CA MET A 147 -5.74 -19.17 -6.25
C MET A 147 -5.17 -18.59 -4.93
N ASN A 148 -4.16 -17.72 -5.00
CA ASN A 148 -3.57 -17.09 -3.82
C ASN A 148 -4.23 -15.76 -3.46
N SER A 149 -5.34 -15.38 -4.12
CA SER A 149 -6.04 -14.13 -3.90
C SER A 149 -7.17 -14.31 -2.90
N TRP A 150 -7.23 -13.41 -1.90
CA TRP A 150 -8.31 -13.26 -0.94
C TRP A 150 -8.85 -14.60 -0.37
N PHE A 151 -10.12 -14.94 -0.59
CA PHE A 151 -10.76 -16.14 0.00
C PHE A 151 -10.14 -17.46 -0.42
N THR A 152 -9.41 -17.51 -1.51
CA THR A 152 -8.74 -18.72 -1.99
C THR A 152 -7.31 -18.85 -1.48
N ASN A 153 -6.79 -17.85 -0.78
CA ASN A 153 -5.49 -17.95 -0.12
C ASN A 153 -5.56 -18.98 1.02
N PRO A 154 -4.77 -20.07 0.98
CA PRO A 154 -4.77 -21.09 2.03
C PRO A 154 -4.26 -20.56 3.39
N HIS A 155 -3.62 -19.40 3.41
CA HIS A 155 -3.10 -18.76 4.62
C HIS A 155 -4.02 -17.66 5.19
N ILE A 156 -5.18 -17.42 4.59
CA ILE A 156 -6.06 -16.29 4.95
C ILE A 156 -6.47 -16.32 6.42
N GLU A 157 -6.77 -17.49 6.97
CA GLU A 157 -7.15 -17.62 8.38
C GLU A 157 -5.96 -17.35 9.33
N ASN A 158 -4.76 -17.80 8.94
CA ASN A 158 -3.54 -17.48 9.70
C ASN A 158 -3.23 -15.99 9.68
N ASN A 159 -3.39 -15.35 8.53
CA ASN A 159 -3.21 -13.90 8.39
C ASN A 159 -4.22 -13.14 9.24
N LYS A 160 -5.49 -13.55 9.24
CA LYS A 160 -6.53 -12.98 10.08
C LYS A 160 -6.17 -13.08 11.58
N ASN A 161 -5.81 -14.27 12.04
CA ASN A 161 -5.43 -14.51 13.42
C ASN A 161 -4.20 -13.70 13.84
N LEU A 162 -3.23 -13.53 12.94
CA LEU A 162 -2.08 -12.66 13.18
C LEU A 162 -2.53 -11.20 13.32
N TYR A 163 -3.36 -10.71 12.40
CA TYR A 163 -3.87 -9.34 12.41
C TYR A 163 -4.63 -9.03 13.71
N GLU A 164 -5.59 -9.88 14.10
CA GLU A 164 -6.36 -9.70 15.34
C GLU A 164 -5.45 -9.70 16.58
N ARG A 165 -4.47 -10.60 16.63
CA ARG A 165 -3.47 -10.62 17.72
C ARG A 165 -2.66 -9.32 17.80
N LEU A 166 -2.25 -8.75 16.65
CA LEU A 166 -1.52 -7.48 16.61
C LEU A 166 -2.40 -6.31 17.07
N LYS A 167 -3.69 -6.34 16.73
CA LYS A 167 -4.67 -5.33 17.20
C LYS A 167 -4.85 -5.33 18.72
N GLU A 168 -4.77 -6.47 19.38
CA GLU A 168 -4.93 -6.60 20.83
C GLU A 168 -3.69 -6.12 21.62
N MET A 169 -2.53 -6.00 20.97
CA MET A 169 -1.30 -5.51 21.63
C MET A 169 -1.44 -4.04 22.06
N SER A 170 -0.86 -3.67 23.21
CA SER A 170 -0.64 -2.26 23.52
C SER A 170 0.38 -1.64 22.54
N PRO A 171 0.44 -0.30 22.40
CA PRO A 171 1.47 0.35 21.58
C PRO A 171 2.90 -0.07 21.94
N GLU A 172 3.18 -0.25 23.24
CA GLU A 172 4.49 -0.72 23.72
C GLU A 172 4.77 -2.16 23.31
N GLN A 173 3.78 -3.06 23.44
CA GLN A 173 3.88 -4.44 22.99
C GLN A 173 4.06 -4.54 21.50
N LEU A 174 3.32 -3.74 20.74
CA LEU A 174 3.42 -3.67 19.28
C LEU A 174 4.80 -3.18 18.86
N LYS A 175 5.31 -2.12 19.51
CA LYS A 175 6.67 -1.64 19.26
C LYS A 175 7.70 -2.70 19.54
N ASN A 176 7.64 -3.37 20.70
CA ASN A 176 8.57 -4.46 21.04
C ASN A 176 8.49 -5.61 20.04
N TYR A 177 7.30 -5.95 19.55
CA TYR A 177 7.13 -6.97 18.50
C TYR A 177 7.93 -6.59 17.27
N TYR A 178 7.78 -5.36 16.73
CA TYR A 178 8.46 -4.91 15.51
C TYR A 178 9.97 -4.64 15.73
N ASP A 179 10.40 -4.22 16.91
CA ASP A 179 11.82 -4.07 17.25
C ASP A 179 12.55 -5.43 17.31
N THR A 180 11.83 -6.53 17.56
CA THR A 180 12.40 -7.86 17.77
C THR A 180 12.17 -8.84 16.63
N VAL A 181 11.38 -8.49 15.60
CA VAL A 181 11.13 -9.40 14.47
C VAL A 181 12.41 -9.81 13.75
N GLU A 182 12.58 -11.09 13.57
CA GLU A 182 13.82 -11.69 13.06
C GLU A 182 14.15 -11.22 11.63
N TYR A 183 13.14 -11.07 10.78
CA TYR A 183 13.32 -10.68 9.38
C TYR A 183 13.91 -9.27 9.22
N MET A 184 13.61 -8.33 10.13
CA MET A 184 14.23 -6.99 10.11
C MET A 184 15.60 -7.03 10.80
N ARG A 185 15.75 -7.74 11.91
CA ARG A 185 17.03 -7.85 12.61
C ARG A 185 18.13 -8.43 11.73
N LYS A 186 17.81 -9.45 10.94
CA LYS A 186 18.78 -10.04 9.97
C LYS A 186 19.26 -9.01 8.94
N ARG A 187 18.39 -8.11 8.51
CA ARG A 187 18.75 -7.04 7.55
C ARG A 187 19.56 -5.92 8.18
N HIS A 188 19.30 -5.57 9.44
CA HIS A 188 20.07 -4.56 10.18
C HIS A 188 21.45 -5.07 10.62
N GLY A 189 21.62 -6.36 10.89
CA GLY A 189 22.87 -6.96 11.32
C GLY A 189 23.86 -7.31 10.21
N SER A 190 23.49 -7.10 8.95
CA SER A 190 24.30 -7.42 7.75
C SER A 190 25.12 -6.22 7.24
N LYS A 191 25.51 -5.31 8.14
CA LYS A 191 26.43 -4.20 7.82
C LYS A 191 27.79 -4.45 8.43
#